data_f14f25a2ab54f11afb63a3019ef99745
#
_entry.id   f14f25a2ab54f11afb63a3019ef99745
#
_cell.length_a   1.000
_cell.length_b   1.000
_cell.length_c   1.000
_cell.angle_alpha   90.00
_cell.angle_beta   90.00
_cell.angle_gamma   90.00
#
_symmetry.space_group_name_H-M   'P 1'
#
loop_
_entity.id
_entity.type
_entity.pdbx_description
1 polymer ?
#
loop_
_entity_poly.entity_id
_entity_poly.type
_entity_poly.pdbx_seq_one_letter_code
_entity_poly.pdbx_strand_id
1 'polypeptide(L)'
;MDDANVPSLLALGYMGDVPLNDPIYQNTRRFVWSKDNPWFFKGPAGEGIGGPHIGANYPWPMSIMLKAFTSQNDEEIKQCIKMLMETDGNTGVMHESFNKDDAHKYTRAWFAWPNTLFGELILKLINDGKVDLLNSIQVKK
;
A
#
# COMPACT_ATOMS: atom_id res chain seq x y z
N MET A 1 9.34 -2.08 -14.95
CA MET A 1 8.08 -1.36 -14.72
C MET A 1 7.12 -2.30 -14.03
N ASP A 2 6.43 -1.83 -13.01
CA ASP A 2 5.41 -2.58 -12.29
C ASP A 2 4.23 -1.65 -12.00
N ASP A 3 3.01 -2.16 -11.96
CA ASP A 3 1.81 -1.41 -11.63
C ASP A 3 1.07 -2.01 -10.42
N ALA A 4 -0.01 -1.37 -9.98
CA ALA A 4 -0.73 -1.76 -8.77
C ALA A 4 -1.65 -2.97 -8.95
N ASN A 5 -1.87 -3.46 -10.16
CA ASN A 5 -2.70 -4.65 -10.37
C ASN A 5 -2.01 -5.89 -9.79
N VAL A 6 -2.76 -6.71 -9.08
CA VAL A 6 -2.28 -7.99 -8.53
C VAL A 6 -2.63 -9.11 -9.52
N PRO A 7 -1.69 -10.00 -9.84
CA PRO A 7 -0.34 -10.11 -9.31
C PRO A 7 0.61 -9.02 -9.84
N SER A 8 1.48 -8.51 -8.97
CA SER A 8 2.52 -7.54 -9.28
C SER A 8 3.87 -8.07 -8.81
N LEU A 9 4.98 -7.44 -9.21
CA LEU A 9 6.30 -7.81 -8.68
C LEU A 9 6.39 -7.61 -7.16
N LEU A 10 5.70 -6.58 -6.64
CA LEU A 10 5.62 -6.35 -5.20
C LEU A 10 4.83 -7.47 -4.48
N ALA A 11 3.81 -8.03 -5.12
CA ALA A 11 2.96 -9.07 -4.55
C ALA A 11 3.62 -10.44 -4.44
N LEU A 12 4.74 -10.71 -5.13
CA LEU A 12 5.38 -12.04 -5.15
C LEU A 12 5.71 -12.59 -3.77
N GLY A 13 6.18 -11.71 -2.86
CA GLY A 13 6.45 -12.11 -1.48
C GLY A 13 5.19 -12.39 -0.66
N TYR A 14 4.09 -11.68 -0.93
CA TYR A 14 2.78 -11.91 -0.32
C TYR A 14 2.16 -13.24 -0.80
N MET A 15 2.29 -13.56 -2.08
CA MET A 15 1.77 -14.81 -2.67
C MET A 15 2.61 -16.05 -2.31
N GLY A 16 3.79 -15.85 -1.72
CA GLY A 16 4.68 -16.95 -1.33
C GLY A 16 5.57 -17.48 -2.47
N ASP A 17 5.61 -16.79 -3.60
CA ASP A 17 6.42 -17.18 -4.76
C ASP A 17 7.92 -16.97 -4.53
N VAL A 18 8.27 -16.00 -3.65
CA VAL A 18 9.66 -15.70 -3.29
C VAL A 18 9.81 -15.45 -1.79
N PRO A 19 10.93 -15.84 -1.17
CA PRO A 19 11.23 -15.47 0.21
C PRO A 19 11.37 -13.96 0.36
N LEU A 20 10.84 -13.39 1.45
CA LEU A 20 10.91 -11.94 1.70
C LEU A 20 12.34 -11.41 1.81
N ASN A 21 13.31 -12.24 2.21
CA ASN A 21 14.71 -11.89 2.34
C ASN A 21 15.54 -12.18 1.08
N ASP A 22 14.92 -12.62 -0.02
CA ASP A 22 15.63 -12.84 -1.28
C ASP A 22 16.22 -11.52 -1.80
N PRO A 23 17.52 -11.47 -2.15
CA PRO A 23 18.20 -10.24 -2.56
C PRO A 23 17.63 -9.64 -3.85
N ILE A 24 17.19 -10.47 -4.79
CA ILE A 24 16.58 -10.02 -6.05
C ILE A 24 15.23 -9.40 -5.76
N TYR A 25 14.42 -10.08 -4.92
CA TYR A 25 13.13 -9.54 -4.50
C TYR A 25 13.28 -8.21 -3.73
N GLN A 26 14.24 -8.11 -2.83
CA GLN A 26 14.50 -6.85 -2.11
C GLN A 26 14.96 -5.72 -3.05
N ASN A 27 15.76 -6.02 -4.08
CA ASN A 27 16.12 -5.05 -5.11
C ASN A 27 14.89 -4.64 -5.94
N THR A 28 14.07 -5.61 -6.33
CA THR A 28 12.81 -5.37 -7.05
C THR A 28 11.87 -4.50 -6.23
N ARG A 29 11.72 -4.79 -4.94
CA ARG A 29 10.89 -4.03 -4.00
C ARG A 29 11.33 -2.56 -3.91
N ARG A 30 12.65 -2.32 -3.85
CA ARG A 30 13.21 -0.95 -3.88
C ARG A 30 12.96 -0.24 -5.21
N PHE A 31 13.14 -0.95 -6.32
CA PHE A 31 12.91 -0.41 -7.66
C PHE A 31 11.45 0.00 -7.87
N VAL A 32 10.50 -0.90 -7.60
CA VAL A 32 9.07 -0.61 -7.85
C VAL A 32 8.54 0.53 -6.98
N TRP A 33 9.15 0.78 -5.82
CA TRP A 33 8.82 1.88 -4.90
C TRP A 33 9.77 3.07 -5.06
N SER A 34 10.18 3.36 -6.29
CA SER A 34 11.09 4.46 -6.62
C SER A 34 10.66 5.19 -7.89
N LYS A 35 11.29 6.33 -8.17
CA LYS A 35 11.06 7.13 -9.38
C LYS A 35 11.45 6.40 -10.68
N ASP A 36 12.21 5.32 -10.59
CA ASP A 36 12.58 4.50 -11.75
C ASP A 36 11.41 3.64 -12.24
N ASN A 37 10.38 3.47 -11.39
CA ASN A 37 9.11 2.89 -11.79
C ASN A 37 8.16 4.02 -12.25
N PRO A 38 7.75 4.08 -13.53
CA PRO A 38 6.90 5.15 -14.05
C PRO A 38 5.50 5.19 -13.42
N TRP A 39 5.09 4.12 -12.74
CA TRP A 39 3.81 4.05 -12.03
C TRP A 39 3.93 4.36 -10.53
N PHE A 40 5.11 4.67 -10.03
CA PHE A 40 5.27 5.17 -8.68
C PHE A 40 4.97 6.67 -8.62
N PHE A 41 4.03 7.05 -7.77
CA PHE A 41 3.63 8.44 -7.56
C PHE A 41 3.83 8.83 -6.11
N LYS A 42 4.29 10.06 -5.89
CA LYS A 42 4.50 10.64 -4.58
C LYS A 42 4.07 12.10 -4.55
N GLY A 43 3.30 12.47 -3.54
CA GLY A 43 2.83 13.82 -3.32
C GLY A 43 2.49 14.10 -1.86
N PRO A 44 1.92 15.28 -1.57
CA PRO A 44 1.58 15.70 -0.20
C PRO A 44 0.57 14.80 0.51
N ALA A 45 -0.38 14.21 -0.21
CA ALA A 45 -1.37 13.31 0.38
C ALA A 45 -0.80 11.93 0.69
N GLY A 46 0.08 11.41 -0.19
CA GLY A 46 0.68 10.09 0.00
C GLY A 46 1.53 9.65 -1.19
N GLU A 47 2.00 8.42 -1.10
CA GLU A 47 2.79 7.78 -2.16
C GLU A 47 2.33 6.34 -2.39
N GLY A 48 2.61 5.81 -3.57
CA GLY A 48 2.30 4.42 -3.91
C GLY A 48 2.40 4.14 -5.40
N ILE A 49 2.15 2.89 -5.75
CA ILE A 49 2.12 2.46 -7.14
C ILE A 49 0.69 2.58 -7.66
N GLY A 50 0.52 3.21 -8.80
CA GLY A 50 -0.71 3.28 -9.57
C GLY A 50 -0.67 2.34 -10.77
N GLY A 51 -1.38 2.71 -11.84
CA GLY A 51 -1.37 1.90 -13.05
C GLY A 51 -2.05 2.60 -14.23
N PRO A 52 -1.90 2.04 -15.44
CA PRO A 52 -2.45 2.64 -16.66
C PRO A 52 -3.98 2.68 -16.68
N HIS A 53 -4.62 1.81 -15.90
CA HIS A 53 -6.09 1.70 -15.85
C HIS A 53 -6.75 3.00 -15.36
N ILE A 54 -6.20 3.63 -14.33
CA ILE A 54 -6.70 4.90 -13.78
C ILE A 54 -5.92 6.10 -14.34
N GLY A 55 -4.64 5.88 -14.71
CA GLY A 55 -3.77 6.92 -15.22
C GLY A 55 -2.81 7.49 -14.17
N ALA A 56 -2.14 8.58 -14.54
CA ALA A 56 -1.09 9.18 -13.74
C ALA A 56 -1.61 9.87 -12.47
N ASN A 57 -0.76 9.95 -11.44
CA ASN A 57 -1.00 10.63 -10.16
C ASN A 57 -2.01 9.98 -9.21
N TYR A 58 -2.42 8.75 -9.50
CA TYR A 58 -3.37 8.00 -8.69
C TYR A 58 -2.76 6.69 -8.16
N PRO A 59 -2.00 6.74 -7.04
CA PRO A 59 -1.60 5.51 -6.35
C PRO A 59 -2.80 4.73 -5.83
N TRP A 60 -2.62 3.40 -5.77
CA TRP A 60 -3.65 2.50 -5.27
C TRP A 60 -3.35 2.08 -3.82
N PRO A 61 -4.34 2.14 -2.90
CA PRO A 61 -4.18 1.65 -1.53
C PRO A 61 -3.64 0.22 -1.47
N MET A 62 -4.02 -0.65 -2.41
CA MET A 62 -3.54 -2.02 -2.48
C MET A 62 -2.02 -2.12 -2.60
N SER A 63 -1.36 -1.21 -3.33
CA SER A 63 0.11 -1.22 -3.42
C SER A 63 0.76 -0.91 -2.07
N ILE A 64 0.16 -0.02 -1.28
CA ILE A 64 0.62 0.31 0.08
C ILE A 64 0.42 -0.89 1.01
N MET A 65 -0.72 -1.59 0.90
CA MET A 65 -0.99 -2.81 1.66
C MET A 65 0.02 -3.89 1.34
N LEU A 66 0.31 -4.15 0.06
CA LEU A 66 1.31 -5.14 -0.36
C LEU A 66 2.73 -4.77 0.13
N LYS A 67 3.06 -3.47 0.18
CA LYS A 67 4.30 -3.02 0.80
C LYS A 67 4.35 -3.38 2.28
N ALA A 68 3.26 -3.18 3.02
CA ALA A 68 3.15 -3.55 4.44
C ALA A 68 3.21 -5.07 4.65
N PHE A 69 2.45 -5.86 3.84
CA PHE A 69 2.44 -7.33 3.91
C PHE A 69 3.83 -7.94 3.75
N THR A 70 4.66 -7.34 2.91
CA THR A 70 6.00 -7.85 2.54
C THR A 70 7.13 -7.16 3.29
N SER A 71 6.80 -6.32 4.28
CA SER A 71 7.78 -5.65 5.13
C SER A 71 8.13 -6.49 6.36
N GLN A 72 9.43 -6.49 6.70
CA GLN A 72 9.96 -7.01 7.95
C GLN A 72 10.32 -5.87 8.93
N ASN A 73 10.04 -4.62 8.55
CA ASN A 73 10.37 -3.43 9.33
C ASN A 73 9.09 -2.82 9.91
N ASP A 74 8.99 -2.78 11.23
CA ASP A 74 7.81 -2.29 11.95
C ASP A 74 7.51 -0.82 11.67
N GLU A 75 8.53 0.01 11.49
CA GLU A 75 8.32 1.43 11.16
C GLU A 75 7.76 1.60 9.75
N GLU A 76 8.21 0.80 8.79
CA GLU A 76 7.63 0.81 7.43
C GLU A 76 6.17 0.35 7.44
N ILE A 77 5.86 -0.71 8.19
CA ILE A 77 4.48 -1.19 8.36
C ILE A 77 3.61 -0.09 8.95
N LYS A 78 4.08 0.54 10.03
CA LYS A 78 3.38 1.64 10.71
C LYS A 78 3.10 2.81 9.75
N GLN A 79 4.10 3.21 8.96
CA GLN A 79 3.96 4.28 7.96
C GLN A 79 2.94 3.92 6.88
N CYS A 80 2.93 2.67 6.40
CA CYS A 80 1.95 2.19 5.43
C CYS A 80 0.52 2.25 6.00
N ILE A 81 0.29 1.71 7.20
CA ILE A 81 -1.04 1.73 7.84
C ILE A 81 -1.51 3.18 8.06
N LYS A 82 -0.62 4.03 8.59
CA LYS A 82 -0.93 5.45 8.79
C LYS A 82 -1.34 6.12 7.49
N MET A 83 -0.57 5.92 6.41
CA MET A 83 -0.88 6.48 5.10
C MET A 83 -2.23 6.00 4.58
N LEU A 84 -2.55 4.70 4.71
CA LEU A 84 -3.86 4.16 4.32
C LEU A 84 -5.01 4.85 5.07
N MET A 85 -4.85 5.11 6.36
CA MET A 85 -5.85 5.79 7.18
C MET A 85 -5.96 7.30 6.88
N GLU A 86 -4.89 7.94 6.42
CA GLU A 86 -4.85 9.37 6.06
C GLU A 86 -5.29 9.64 4.62
N THR A 87 -5.37 8.59 3.78
CA THR A 87 -5.77 8.71 2.36
C THR A 87 -7.16 8.14 2.05
N ASP A 88 -7.95 7.86 3.07
CA ASP A 88 -9.34 7.38 2.96
C ASP A 88 -10.36 8.47 2.59
N GLY A 89 -9.90 9.71 2.35
CA GLY A 89 -10.77 10.85 2.02
C GLY A 89 -11.79 11.19 3.11
N ASN A 90 -11.56 10.79 4.36
CA ASN A 90 -12.48 10.87 5.51
C ASN A 90 -13.77 10.04 5.35
N THR A 91 -13.73 8.99 4.56
CA THR A 91 -14.88 8.10 4.31
C THR A 91 -14.90 6.89 5.23
N GLY A 92 -13.76 6.54 5.84
CA GLY A 92 -13.60 5.36 6.68
C GLY A 92 -13.51 4.04 5.89
N VAL A 93 -13.34 4.12 4.55
CA VAL A 93 -13.21 2.95 3.67
C VAL A 93 -12.11 3.14 2.64
N MET A 94 -11.59 2.03 2.11
CA MET A 94 -10.56 2.06 1.08
C MET A 94 -11.19 2.23 -0.30
N HIS A 95 -10.63 3.16 -1.07
CA HIS A 95 -10.97 3.42 -2.47
C HIS A 95 -10.14 2.56 -3.42
N GLU A 96 -10.47 2.57 -4.70
CA GLU A 96 -9.63 1.93 -5.73
C GLU A 96 -8.29 2.65 -5.85
N SER A 97 -8.31 3.98 -5.92
CA SER A 97 -7.13 4.84 -5.94
C SER A 97 -7.43 6.20 -5.29
N PHE A 98 -6.38 6.92 -4.91
CA PHE A 98 -6.46 8.30 -4.45
C PHE A 98 -5.47 9.18 -5.21
N ASN A 99 -5.74 10.48 -5.31
CA ASN A 99 -4.80 11.41 -5.93
C ASN A 99 -3.66 11.71 -4.96
N LYS A 100 -2.40 11.59 -5.41
CA LYS A 100 -1.21 11.80 -4.59
C LYS A 100 -1.12 13.18 -3.93
N ASP A 101 -1.80 14.19 -4.49
CA ASP A 101 -1.77 15.57 -4.02
C ASP A 101 -3.00 15.95 -3.17
N ASP A 102 -4.12 15.18 -3.28
CA ASP A 102 -5.37 15.45 -2.60
C ASP A 102 -6.15 14.15 -2.35
N ALA A 103 -6.16 13.66 -1.11
CA ALA A 103 -6.82 12.42 -0.73
C ALA A 103 -8.35 12.44 -0.91
N HIS A 104 -8.99 13.62 -1.02
CA HIS A 104 -10.42 13.72 -1.30
C HIS A 104 -10.77 13.47 -2.78
N LYS A 105 -9.78 13.39 -3.65
CA LYS A 105 -9.93 12.99 -5.06
C LYS A 105 -9.56 11.51 -5.21
N TYR A 106 -10.58 10.69 -5.30
CA TYR A 106 -10.41 9.23 -5.40
C TYR A 106 -11.32 8.63 -6.48
N THR A 107 -11.00 7.41 -6.89
CA THR A 107 -11.86 6.61 -7.76
C THR A 107 -12.56 5.53 -6.94
N ARG A 108 -13.80 5.20 -7.30
CA ARG A 108 -14.67 4.25 -6.60
C ARG A 108 -14.73 4.48 -5.10
N ALA A 109 -15.74 5.21 -4.65
CA ALA A 109 -15.95 5.59 -3.24
C ALA A 109 -15.89 4.41 -2.26
N TRP A 110 -16.30 3.23 -2.70
CA TRP A 110 -16.13 1.96 -2.01
C TRP A 110 -15.69 0.88 -3.00
N PHE A 111 -14.65 0.13 -2.67
CA PHE A 111 -14.16 -0.95 -3.51
C PHE A 111 -13.85 -2.18 -2.65
N ALA A 112 -14.52 -3.30 -2.92
CA ALA A 112 -14.43 -4.51 -2.09
C ALA A 112 -13.00 -5.03 -1.94
N TRP A 113 -12.25 -5.07 -3.03
CA TRP A 113 -10.90 -5.63 -3.06
C TRP A 113 -9.94 -4.98 -2.06
N PRO A 114 -9.67 -3.66 -2.08
CA PRO A 114 -8.81 -3.05 -1.08
C PRO A 114 -9.38 -3.09 0.34
N ASN A 115 -10.71 -3.07 0.53
CA ASN A 115 -11.28 -3.17 1.87
C ASN A 115 -11.07 -4.57 2.49
N THR A 116 -11.22 -5.64 1.69
CA THR A 116 -10.94 -7.00 2.17
C THR A 116 -9.45 -7.23 2.40
N LEU A 117 -8.59 -6.74 1.50
CA LEU A 117 -7.14 -6.84 1.66
C LEU A 117 -6.64 -6.06 2.89
N PHE A 118 -7.22 -4.90 3.18
CA PHE A 118 -6.90 -4.15 4.40
C PHE A 118 -7.30 -4.93 5.66
N GLY A 119 -8.49 -5.52 5.68
CA GLY A 119 -8.92 -6.39 6.77
C GLY A 119 -7.97 -7.58 6.98
N GLU A 120 -7.54 -8.24 5.91
CA GLU A 120 -6.54 -9.31 5.95
C GLU A 120 -5.20 -8.83 6.52
N LEU A 121 -4.73 -7.65 6.09
CA LEU A 121 -3.49 -7.07 6.62
C LEU A 121 -3.56 -6.85 8.13
N ILE A 122 -4.66 -6.30 8.64
CA ILE A 122 -4.84 -6.10 10.08
C ILE A 122 -4.85 -7.44 10.82
N LEU A 123 -5.59 -8.44 10.33
CA LEU A 123 -5.62 -9.77 10.92
C LEU A 123 -4.25 -10.45 10.94
N LYS A 124 -3.49 -10.32 9.83
CA LYS A 124 -2.12 -10.81 9.78
C LYS A 124 -1.26 -10.17 10.86
N LEU A 125 -1.29 -8.85 10.97
CA LEU A 125 -0.48 -8.13 11.97
C LEU A 125 -0.85 -8.51 13.40
N ILE A 126 -2.15 -8.75 13.69
CA ILE A 126 -2.59 -9.25 14.99
C ILE A 126 -2.02 -10.66 15.24
N ASN A 127 -2.10 -11.57 14.27
CA ASN A 127 -1.57 -12.93 14.35
C ASN A 127 -0.04 -12.96 14.50
N ASP A 128 0.65 -11.98 13.92
CA ASP A 128 2.10 -11.79 14.05
C ASP A 128 2.49 -11.13 15.41
N GLY A 129 1.53 -10.89 16.31
CA GLY A 129 1.78 -10.29 17.63
C GLY A 129 2.05 -8.77 17.59
N LYS A 130 1.67 -8.07 16.52
CA LYS A 130 1.93 -6.64 16.32
C LYS A 130 0.79 -5.72 16.80
N VAL A 131 0.03 -6.14 17.81
CA VAL A 131 -1.10 -5.35 18.37
C VAL A 131 -0.62 -4.02 18.93
N ASP A 132 0.50 -4.01 19.65
CA ASP A 132 1.08 -2.77 20.23
C ASP A 132 1.51 -1.80 19.13
N LEU A 133 2.05 -2.31 18.02
CA LEU A 133 2.36 -1.49 16.84
C LEU A 133 1.09 -0.82 16.32
N LEU A 134 0.02 -1.58 16.10
CA LEU A 134 -1.26 -1.04 15.60
C LEU A 134 -1.81 0.04 16.55
N ASN A 135 -1.81 -0.21 17.87
CA ASN A 135 -2.29 0.73 18.87
C ASN A 135 -1.41 2.00 18.97
N SER A 136 -0.16 1.95 18.53
CA SER A 136 0.75 3.10 18.55
C SER A 136 0.53 4.08 17.38
N ILE A 137 -0.32 3.72 16.40
CA ILE A 137 -0.53 4.54 15.20
C ILE A 137 -1.45 5.72 15.55
N GLN A 138 -0.92 6.92 15.40
CA GLN A 138 -1.70 8.16 15.52
C GLN A 138 -1.95 8.74 14.13
N VAL A 139 -3.22 8.96 13.81
CA VAL A 139 -3.66 9.58 12.57
C VAL A 139 -4.01 11.04 12.84
N LYS A 140 -3.53 11.93 12.00
CA LYS A 140 -4.00 13.32 12.01
C LYS A 140 -5.36 13.35 11.30
N LYS A 141 -6.41 13.56 12.05
CA LYS A 141 -7.72 13.91 11.50
C LYS A 141 -7.84 15.40 11.34
#